data_b8856350d010376dc73da6f6b5acebfa
#
_entry.id   b8856350d010376dc73da6f6b5acebfa
#
_cell.length_a   1.000
_cell.length_b   1.000
_cell.length_c   1.000
_cell.angle_alpha   90.00
_cell.angle_beta   90.00
_cell.angle_gamma   90.00
#
_symmetry.space_group_name_H-M   'P 1'
#
loop_
_entity.id
_entity.type
_entity.pdbx_description
1 polymer ?
#
loop_
_entity_poly.entity_id
_entity_poly.type
_entity_poly.pdbx_seq_one_letter_code
_entity_poly.pdbx_strand_id
1 'polypeptide(L)'
;TNENVVLGRVEKMSKSKRNVVDPEAIIESYGADTARLFMLSDSPPERDLEWTEAGVDGAWRYLNRLWRSILEFNEHPFPKTSEISTAKKGDELRRLIHKTIKAVTENIERWRYNSAVANIRELSNHLNNFKPENSDDAKIKLFGYKNSDLALFNLANIELLITKKLVQKNLIKPIYLS
;
A
#
# COMPACT_ATOMS: atom_id res chain seq x y z
N THR A 1 -16.80 -24.06 25.76
CA THR A 1 -15.71 -24.11 26.76
C THR A 1 -14.79 -22.94 26.46
N ASN A 2 -14.78 -21.92 27.34
CA ASN A 2 -13.82 -20.82 27.29
C ASN A 2 -12.48 -21.34 27.85
N GLU A 3 -11.68 -21.98 27.03
CA GLU A 3 -10.31 -22.28 27.38
C GLU A 3 -9.45 -21.05 27.04
N ASN A 4 -8.73 -20.55 28.04
CA ASN A 4 -7.77 -19.48 27.85
C ASN A 4 -6.64 -19.99 26.95
N VAL A 5 -6.60 -19.49 25.71
CA VAL A 5 -5.50 -19.77 24.79
C VAL A 5 -4.25 -19.07 25.32
N VAL A 6 -3.25 -19.85 25.75
CA VAL A 6 -1.95 -19.32 26.12
C VAL A 6 -1.20 -18.98 24.85
N LEU A 7 -0.98 -17.71 24.60
CA LEU A 7 -0.16 -17.24 23.49
C LEU A 7 1.31 -17.62 23.76
N GLY A 8 1.88 -18.46 22.88
CA GLY A 8 3.29 -18.81 22.90
C GLY A 8 4.20 -17.67 22.48
N ARG A 9 5.52 -17.92 22.45
CA ARG A 9 6.49 -16.96 21.90
C ARG A 9 6.34 -16.86 20.39
N VAL A 10 6.61 -15.64 19.83
CA VAL A 10 6.78 -15.48 18.38
C VAL A 10 7.91 -16.38 17.92
N GLU A 11 7.63 -17.28 16.98
CA GLU A 11 8.58 -18.25 16.47
C GLU A 11 8.74 -18.10 14.95
N LYS A 12 9.97 -18.33 14.46
CA LYS A 12 10.24 -18.36 13.03
C LYS A 12 9.46 -19.49 12.36
N MET A 13 8.78 -19.17 11.25
CA MET A 13 8.06 -20.16 10.45
C MET A 13 8.98 -21.26 9.94
N SER A 14 8.56 -22.51 10.07
CA SER A 14 9.31 -23.69 9.63
C SER A 14 8.35 -24.82 9.30
N LYS A 15 8.59 -25.51 8.18
CA LYS A 15 7.81 -26.70 7.78
C LYS A 15 7.86 -27.81 8.84
N SER A 16 9.01 -27.97 9.51
CA SER A 16 9.17 -28.96 10.59
C SER A 16 8.34 -28.65 11.83
N LYS A 17 8.07 -27.37 12.09
CA LYS A 17 7.22 -26.92 13.20
C LYS A 17 5.73 -26.84 12.83
N ARG A 18 5.39 -27.01 11.56
CA ARG A 18 4.02 -26.88 11.02
C ARG A 18 3.34 -25.54 11.34
N ASN A 19 4.13 -24.48 11.45
CA ASN A 19 3.67 -23.12 11.71
C ASN A 19 3.85 -22.19 10.49
N VAL A 20 3.81 -22.75 9.28
CA VAL A 20 3.91 -22.03 8.01
C VAL A 20 2.54 -21.59 7.57
N VAL A 21 2.43 -20.34 7.14
CA VAL A 21 1.24 -19.83 6.44
C VAL A 21 1.34 -20.25 4.97
N ASP A 22 0.26 -20.81 4.45
CA ASP A 22 0.20 -21.21 3.04
C ASP A 22 -0.03 -19.98 2.15
N PRO A 23 0.93 -19.64 1.27
CA PRO A 23 0.77 -18.50 0.37
C PRO A 23 -0.42 -18.65 -0.60
N GLU A 24 -0.74 -19.86 -1.04
CA GLU A 24 -1.85 -20.09 -1.97
C GLU A 24 -3.18 -19.73 -1.31
N ALA A 25 -3.42 -20.16 -0.08
CA ALA A 25 -4.62 -19.83 0.67
C ALA A 25 -4.78 -18.31 0.89
N ILE A 26 -3.66 -17.59 1.12
CA ILE A 26 -3.68 -16.14 1.25
C ILE A 26 -3.99 -15.45 -0.08
N ILE A 27 -3.38 -15.93 -1.17
CA ILE A 27 -3.62 -15.36 -2.50
C ILE A 27 -5.06 -15.60 -2.95
N GLU A 28 -5.62 -16.77 -2.68
CA GLU A 28 -7.02 -17.08 -2.98
C GLU A 28 -8.00 -16.22 -2.17
N SER A 29 -7.72 -15.99 -0.87
CA SER A 29 -8.62 -15.28 0.03
C SER A 29 -8.53 -13.76 -0.11
N TYR A 30 -7.33 -13.22 -0.28
CA TYR A 30 -7.06 -11.77 -0.19
C TYR A 30 -6.45 -11.18 -1.47
N GLY A 31 -5.95 -12.01 -2.37
CA GLY A 31 -5.20 -11.58 -3.56
C GLY A 31 -3.72 -11.33 -3.29
N ALA A 32 -2.91 -11.50 -4.34
CA ALA A 32 -1.44 -11.35 -4.26
C ALA A 32 -1.00 -9.93 -3.85
N ASP A 33 -1.71 -8.90 -4.30
CA ASP A 33 -1.35 -7.51 -4.00
C ASP A 33 -1.57 -7.16 -2.53
N THR A 34 -2.55 -7.79 -1.87
CA THR A 34 -2.75 -7.65 -0.43
C THR A 34 -1.57 -8.23 0.35
N ALA A 35 -1.12 -9.44 -0.02
CA ALA A 35 0.03 -10.07 0.61
C ALA A 35 1.31 -9.21 0.44
N ARG A 36 1.57 -8.73 -0.78
CA ARG A 36 2.69 -7.82 -1.07
C ARG A 36 2.64 -6.54 -0.25
N LEU A 37 1.47 -5.89 -0.23
CA LEU A 37 1.28 -4.65 0.52
C LEU A 37 1.49 -4.87 2.02
N PHE A 38 0.99 -5.97 2.58
CA PHE A 38 1.20 -6.31 3.98
C PHE A 38 2.70 -6.44 4.28
N MET A 39 3.42 -7.25 3.50
CA MET A 39 4.86 -7.49 3.69
C MET A 39 5.69 -6.21 3.60
N LEU A 40 5.33 -5.27 2.72
CA LEU A 40 6.05 -3.99 2.56
C LEU A 40 5.67 -2.95 3.61
N SER A 41 4.47 -3.04 4.20
CA SER A 41 3.93 -1.99 5.07
C SER A 41 4.17 -2.21 6.56
N ASP A 42 4.37 -3.46 6.99
CA ASP A 42 4.39 -3.80 8.40
C ASP A 42 5.73 -3.48 9.06
N SER A 43 6.81 -4.00 8.49
CA SER A 43 8.14 -3.88 9.09
C SER A 43 9.19 -3.40 8.08
N PRO A 44 10.25 -2.70 8.54
CA PRO A 44 11.39 -2.42 7.69
C PRO A 44 12.09 -3.72 7.29
N PRO A 45 12.77 -3.76 6.11
CA PRO A 45 13.37 -4.98 5.57
C PRO A 45 14.40 -5.68 6.46
N GLU A 46 14.97 -4.96 7.42
CA GLU A 46 15.99 -5.46 8.34
C GLU A 46 15.39 -6.17 9.57
N ARG A 47 14.08 -6.12 9.73
CA ARG A 47 13.37 -6.72 10.88
C ARG A 47 12.57 -7.93 10.44
N ASP A 48 12.38 -8.85 11.37
CA ASP A 48 11.46 -9.96 11.20
C ASP A 48 10.02 -9.44 11.05
N LEU A 49 9.27 -10.05 10.14
CA LEU A 49 7.86 -9.77 9.93
C LEU A 49 7.04 -10.77 10.75
N GLU A 50 6.19 -10.27 11.62
CA GLU A 50 5.20 -11.08 12.30
C GLU A 50 3.95 -11.21 11.42
N TRP A 51 3.64 -12.46 11.03
CA TRP A 51 2.43 -12.71 10.24
C TRP A 51 1.20 -12.64 11.14
N THR A 52 0.31 -11.69 10.85
CA THR A 52 -0.96 -11.53 11.57
C THR A 52 -2.13 -11.43 10.58
N GLU A 53 -3.20 -12.17 10.83
CA GLU A 53 -4.43 -12.09 10.02
C GLU A 53 -5.00 -10.66 10.02
N ALA A 54 -4.97 -9.98 11.17
CA ALA A 54 -5.43 -8.61 11.30
C ALA A 54 -4.64 -7.62 10.41
N GLY A 55 -3.33 -7.85 10.26
CA GLY A 55 -2.47 -7.05 9.38
C GLY A 55 -2.80 -7.25 7.91
N VAL A 56 -2.97 -8.50 7.48
CA VAL A 56 -3.38 -8.85 6.11
C VAL A 56 -4.76 -8.28 5.79
N ASP A 57 -5.74 -8.47 6.68
CA ASP A 57 -7.09 -7.92 6.55
C ASP A 57 -7.07 -6.37 6.48
N GLY A 58 -6.21 -5.72 7.26
CA GLY A 58 -5.98 -4.28 7.20
C GLY A 58 -5.45 -3.81 5.84
N ALA A 59 -4.52 -4.55 5.24
CA ALA A 59 -4.01 -4.28 3.90
C ALA A 59 -5.11 -4.46 2.83
N TRP A 60 -5.89 -5.54 2.91
CA TRP A 60 -7.00 -5.82 2.02
C TRP A 60 -8.08 -4.73 2.08
N ARG A 61 -8.49 -4.32 3.28
CA ARG A 61 -9.46 -3.23 3.46
C ARG A 61 -8.96 -1.91 2.88
N TYR A 62 -7.66 -1.63 3.01
CA TYR A 62 -7.08 -0.42 2.44
C TYR A 62 -7.12 -0.43 0.92
N LEU A 63 -6.70 -1.51 0.25
CA LEU A 63 -6.75 -1.64 -1.21
C LEU A 63 -8.18 -1.52 -1.75
N ASN A 64 -9.13 -2.19 -1.11
CA ASN A 64 -10.55 -2.11 -1.50
C ASN A 64 -11.13 -0.70 -1.32
N ARG A 65 -10.73 0.02 -0.27
CA ARG A 65 -11.14 1.41 -0.07
C ARG A 65 -10.56 2.32 -1.14
N LEU A 66 -9.27 2.19 -1.43
CA LEU A 66 -8.60 2.98 -2.47
C LEU A 66 -9.24 2.74 -3.83
N TRP A 67 -9.45 1.50 -4.20
CA TRP A 67 -10.12 1.11 -5.45
C TRP A 67 -11.51 1.73 -5.58
N ARG A 68 -12.35 1.61 -4.55
CA ARG A 68 -13.69 2.24 -4.55
C ARG A 68 -13.63 3.75 -4.68
N SER A 69 -12.73 4.41 -3.97
CA SER A 69 -12.56 5.87 -4.05
C SER A 69 -12.17 6.33 -5.45
N ILE A 70 -11.36 5.56 -6.17
CA ILE A 70 -10.95 5.85 -7.55
C ILE A 70 -12.13 5.64 -8.51
N LEU A 71 -12.88 4.54 -8.36
CA LEU A 71 -14.06 4.27 -9.19
C LEU A 71 -15.14 5.34 -9.01
N GLU A 72 -15.52 5.65 -7.77
CA GLU A 72 -16.49 6.69 -7.45
C GLU A 72 -16.10 8.03 -8.05
N PHE A 73 -14.81 8.36 -8.00
CA PHE A 73 -14.31 9.60 -8.58
C PHE A 73 -14.40 9.62 -10.11
N ASN A 74 -14.16 8.49 -10.78
CA ASN A 74 -14.25 8.38 -12.23
C ASN A 74 -15.70 8.37 -12.75
N GLU A 75 -16.66 7.88 -11.98
CA GLU A 75 -18.08 7.83 -12.33
C GLU A 75 -18.78 9.21 -12.21
N HIS A 76 -18.25 10.10 -11.39
CA HIS A 76 -18.79 11.43 -11.21
C HIS A 76 -18.00 12.45 -12.02
N PRO A 77 -18.50 12.87 -13.20
CA PRO A 77 -17.82 13.86 -14.02
C PRO A 77 -17.67 15.18 -13.25
N PHE A 78 -16.53 15.81 -13.46
CA PHE A 78 -16.14 17.08 -12.84
C PHE A 78 -17.30 18.09 -12.80
N PRO A 79 -17.48 18.82 -11.69
CA PRO A 79 -18.44 19.90 -11.65
C PRO A 79 -18.13 20.90 -12.77
N LYS A 80 -19.13 21.16 -13.63
CA LYS A 80 -19.01 22.06 -14.79
C LYS A 80 -18.93 23.53 -14.39
N THR A 81 -18.89 23.86 -13.12
CA THR A 81 -18.91 25.24 -12.60
C THR A 81 -17.56 25.90 -12.84
N SER A 82 -17.59 26.91 -13.71
CA SER A 82 -16.50 27.83 -14.05
C SER A 82 -16.31 28.94 -13.01
N GLU A 83 -16.75 28.77 -11.78
CA GLU A 83 -16.52 29.76 -10.75
C GLU A 83 -15.07 29.64 -10.26
N ILE A 84 -14.35 30.76 -10.41
CA ILE A 84 -13.01 30.96 -9.89
C ILE A 84 -13.10 30.88 -8.37
N SER A 85 -13.03 29.66 -7.85
CA SER A 85 -12.90 29.44 -6.42
C SER A 85 -11.52 29.94 -6.00
N THR A 86 -11.47 30.61 -4.86
CA THR A 86 -10.23 31.10 -4.26
C THR A 86 -9.27 29.93 -4.04
N ALA A 87 -8.28 29.84 -4.88
CA ALA A 87 -7.35 28.73 -5.15
C ALA A 87 -6.58 28.13 -3.96
N LYS A 88 -6.85 28.49 -2.72
CA LYS A 88 -6.05 28.10 -1.57
C LYS A 88 -6.12 26.58 -1.26
N LYS A 89 -7.30 25.97 -1.30
CA LYS A 89 -7.46 24.55 -0.92
C LYS A 89 -6.83 23.59 -1.94
N GLY A 90 -7.04 23.85 -3.23
CA GLY A 90 -6.42 23.07 -4.30
C GLY A 90 -4.90 23.19 -4.29
N ASP A 91 -4.36 24.38 -4.02
CA ASP A 91 -2.92 24.60 -3.92
C ASP A 91 -2.30 23.89 -2.70
N GLU A 92 -2.99 23.82 -1.58
CA GLU A 92 -2.57 23.07 -0.41
C GLU A 92 -2.50 21.58 -0.71
N LEU A 93 -3.53 21.02 -1.35
CA LEU A 93 -3.54 19.64 -1.78
C LEU A 93 -2.43 19.34 -2.78
N ARG A 94 -2.20 20.23 -3.75
CA ARG A 94 -1.10 20.11 -4.72
C ARG A 94 0.26 20.05 -4.04
N ARG A 95 0.51 20.94 -3.08
CA ARG A 95 1.76 20.93 -2.28
C ARG A 95 1.92 19.64 -1.49
N LEU A 96 0.83 19.15 -0.87
CA LEU A 96 0.83 17.90 -0.13
C LEU A 96 1.18 16.71 -1.06
N ILE A 97 0.58 16.63 -2.25
CA ILE A 97 0.87 15.58 -3.24
C ILE A 97 2.36 15.61 -3.60
N HIS A 98 2.92 16.76 -3.98
CA HIS A 98 4.32 16.86 -4.36
C HIS A 98 5.27 16.55 -3.20
N LYS A 99 4.95 16.97 -1.98
CA LYS A 99 5.69 16.63 -0.77
C LYS A 99 5.69 15.11 -0.54
N THR A 100 4.54 14.46 -0.73
CA THR A 100 4.42 13.02 -0.58
C THR A 100 5.19 12.28 -1.66
N ILE A 101 5.11 12.71 -2.93
CA ILE A 101 5.91 12.11 -4.02
C ILE A 101 7.39 12.15 -3.65
N LYS A 102 7.91 13.29 -3.22
CA LYS A 102 9.31 13.42 -2.80
C LYS A 102 9.64 12.47 -1.65
N ALA A 103 8.83 12.46 -0.59
CA ALA A 103 9.06 11.61 0.57
C ALA A 103 9.02 10.12 0.22
N VAL A 104 8.10 9.69 -0.63
CA VAL A 104 8.01 8.30 -1.12
C VAL A 104 9.23 7.94 -1.92
N THR A 105 9.68 8.79 -2.85
CA THR A 105 10.89 8.57 -3.64
C THR A 105 12.12 8.38 -2.74
N GLU A 106 12.33 9.30 -1.80
CA GLU A 106 13.45 9.21 -0.85
C GLU A 106 13.39 7.96 0.05
N ASN A 107 12.18 7.55 0.46
CA ASN A 107 12.01 6.35 1.26
C ASN A 107 12.29 5.08 0.46
N ILE A 108 11.90 5.01 -0.81
CA ILE A 108 12.21 3.89 -1.71
C ILE A 108 13.72 3.78 -1.93
N GLU A 109 14.41 4.89 -2.22
CA GLU A 109 15.87 4.93 -2.40
C GLU A 109 16.63 4.43 -1.17
N ARG A 110 16.08 4.68 0.03
CA ARG A 110 16.65 4.27 1.32
C ARG A 110 16.11 2.92 1.84
N TRP A 111 15.38 2.16 1.03
CA TRP A 111 14.79 0.87 1.39
C TRP A 111 13.79 0.93 2.56
N ARG A 112 13.20 2.09 2.81
CA ARG A 112 12.20 2.31 3.88
C ARG A 112 10.77 2.14 3.33
N TYR A 113 10.45 0.95 2.87
CA TYR A 113 9.18 0.68 2.18
C TYR A 113 7.97 0.90 3.07
N ASN A 114 8.03 0.50 4.33
CA ASN A 114 6.97 0.74 5.31
C ASN A 114 6.66 2.24 5.47
N SER A 115 7.69 3.10 5.51
CA SER A 115 7.51 4.54 5.55
C SER A 115 6.92 5.09 4.24
N ALA A 116 7.32 4.55 3.09
CA ALA A 116 6.74 4.92 1.80
C ALA A 116 5.24 4.58 1.75
N VAL A 117 4.84 3.38 2.16
CA VAL A 117 3.44 2.96 2.24
C VAL A 117 2.65 3.83 3.22
N ALA A 118 3.22 4.17 4.38
CA ALA A 118 2.58 5.06 5.34
C ALA A 118 2.27 6.44 4.74
N ASN A 119 3.23 7.05 4.02
CA ASN A 119 3.03 8.33 3.34
C ASN A 119 1.94 8.26 2.26
N ILE A 120 1.86 7.13 1.51
CA ILE A 120 0.81 6.94 0.50
C ILE A 120 -0.56 6.79 1.17
N ARG A 121 -0.66 6.06 2.28
CA ARG A 121 -1.90 5.91 3.05
C ARG A 121 -2.39 7.26 3.60
N GLU A 122 -1.48 8.08 4.11
CA GLU A 122 -1.78 9.42 4.61
C GLU A 122 -2.32 10.30 3.47
N LEU A 123 -1.65 10.33 2.31
CA LEU A 123 -2.13 11.06 1.14
C LEU A 123 -3.52 10.57 0.70
N SER A 124 -3.74 9.25 0.65
CA SER A 124 -5.04 8.66 0.28
C SER A 124 -6.16 9.14 1.21
N ASN A 125 -5.90 9.26 2.52
CA ASN A 125 -6.87 9.79 3.47
C ASN A 125 -7.19 11.26 3.20
N HIS A 126 -6.18 12.10 2.88
CA HIS A 126 -6.40 13.49 2.50
C HIS A 126 -7.20 13.60 1.20
N LEU A 127 -6.89 12.77 0.19
CA LEU A 127 -7.64 12.75 -1.07
C LEU A 127 -9.11 12.35 -0.87
N ASN A 128 -9.38 11.36 -0.03
CA ASN A 128 -10.74 10.92 0.26
C ASN A 128 -11.57 12.03 0.93
N ASN A 129 -10.95 12.78 1.83
CA ASN A 129 -11.62 13.87 2.56
C ASN A 129 -11.74 15.17 1.76
N PHE A 130 -10.95 15.32 0.69
CA PHE A 130 -10.97 16.51 -0.14
C PHE A 130 -12.21 16.54 -1.04
N LYS A 131 -13.01 17.59 -0.91
CA LYS A 131 -14.18 17.85 -1.77
C LYS A 131 -13.82 18.91 -2.79
N PRO A 132 -13.73 18.56 -4.09
CA PRO A 132 -13.45 19.52 -5.15
C PRO A 132 -14.58 20.55 -5.26
N GLU A 133 -14.23 21.83 -5.33
CA GLU A 133 -15.18 22.92 -5.51
C GLU A 133 -15.28 23.36 -6.99
N ASN A 134 -14.25 23.01 -7.78
CA ASN A 134 -14.16 23.35 -9.20
C ASN A 134 -13.44 22.27 -10.01
N SER A 135 -13.39 22.45 -11.33
CA SER A 135 -12.72 21.52 -12.25
C SER A 135 -11.22 21.36 -11.98
N ASP A 136 -10.53 22.42 -11.55
CA ASP A 136 -9.09 22.36 -11.30
C ASP A 136 -8.77 21.60 -10.01
N ASP A 137 -9.57 21.78 -8.96
CA ASP A 137 -9.50 20.98 -7.74
C ASP A 137 -9.70 19.48 -8.03
N ALA A 138 -10.67 19.16 -8.91
CA ALA A 138 -10.92 17.79 -9.32
C ALA A 138 -9.74 17.19 -10.09
N LYS A 139 -9.10 17.96 -10.99
CA LYS A 139 -7.89 17.53 -11.69
C LYS A 139 -6.73 17.28 -10.73
N ILE A 140 -6.55 18.13 -9.70
CA ILE A 140 -5.55 17.97 -8.66
C ILE A 140 -5.81 16.69 -7.86
N LYS A 141 -7.06 16.43 -7.47
CA LYS A 141 -7.45 15.20 -6.77
C LYS A 141 -7.15 13.95 -7.61
N LEU A 142 -7.50 13.96 -8.90
CA LEU A 142 -7.19 12.88 -9.83
C LEU A 142 -5.68 12.66 -9.97
N PHE A 143 -4.89 13.72 -10.07
CA PHE A 143 -3.44 13.64 -10.10
C PHE A 143 -2.90 12.96 -8.83
N GLY A 144 -3.46 13.28 -7.66
CA GLY A 144 -3.10 12.64 -6.39
C GLY A 144 -3.39 11.14 -6.39
N TYR A 145 -4.56 10.71 -6.84
CA TYR A 145 -4.89 9.29 -6.94
C TYR A 145 -3.98 8.53 -7.91
N LYS A 146 -3.74 9.07 -9.11
CA LYS A 146 -2.84 8.45 -10.09
C LYS A 146 -1.42 8.27 -9.56
N ASN A 147 -0.90 9.22 -8.79
CA ASN A 147 0.42 9.10 -8.21
C ASN A 147 0.45 8.12 -7.03
N SER A 148 -0.63 8.03 -6.23
CA SER A 148 -0.75 7.03 -5.16
C SER A 148 -0.79 5.61 -5.71
N ASP A 149 -1.57 5.38 -6.75
CA ASP A 149 -1.69 4.08 -7.42
C ASP A 149 -0.37 3.67 -8.08
N LEU A 150 0.24 4.57 -8.86
CA LEU A 150 1.54 4.34 -9.49
C LEU A 150 2.64 4.04 -8.46
N ALA A 151 2.64 4.73 -7.32
CA ALA A 151 3.62 4.49 -6.27
C ALA A 151 3.45 3.11 -5.62
N LEU A 152 2.20 2.67 -5.35
CA LEU A 152 1.92 1.31 -4.84
C LEU A 152 2.30 0.25 -5.86
N PHE A 153 1.98 0.46 -7.14
CA PHE A 153 2.37 -0.44 -8.22
C PHE A 153 3.90 -0.56 -8.33
N ASN A 154 4.63 0.55 -8.25
CA ASN A 154 6.08 0.55 -8.27
C ASN A 154 6.67 -0.18 -7.06
N LEU A 155 6.10 -0.02 -5.86
CA LEU A 155 6.53 -0.75 -4.67
C LEU A 155 6.33 -2.26 -4.85
N ALA A 156 5.19 -2.71 -5.36
CA ALA A 156 4.95 -4.12 -5.64
C ALA A 156 5.93 -4.70 -6.68
N ASN A 157 6.30 -3.91 -7.70
CA ASN A 157 7.29 -4.33 -8.70
C ASN A 157 8.74 -4.31 -8.18
N ILE A 158 9.05 -3.44 -7.22
CA ILE A 158 10.37 -3.42 -6.56
C ILE A 158 10.61 -4.74 -5.83
N GLU A 159 9.59 -5.29 -5.16
CA GLU A 159 9.72 -6.61 -4.51
C GLU A 159 10.15 -7.68 -5.51
N LEU A 160 9.53 -7.70 -6.70
CA LEU A 160 9.92 -8.63 -7.77
C LEU A 160 11.37 -8.43 -8.24
N LEU A 161 11.83 -7.19 -8.33
CA LEU A 161 13.21 -6.85 -8.70
C LEU A 161 14.21 -7.25 -7.61
N ILE A 162 13.86 -7.05 -6.34
CA ILE A 162 14.68 -7.45 -5.19
C ILE A 162 14.79 -8.98 -5.16
N THR A 163 13.67 -9.68 -5.26
CA THR A 163 13.64 -11.14 -5.28
C THR A 163 14.49 -11.68 -6.43
N LYS A 164 14.39 -11.13 -7.65
CA LYS A 164 15.25 -11.50 -8.77
C LYS A 164 16.72 -11.25 -8.48
N LYS A 165 17.09 -10.10 -7.91
CA LYS A 165 18.49 -9.80 -7.55
C LYS A 165 19.04 -10.70 -6.46
N LEU A 166 18.23 -11.01 -5.44
CA LEU A 166 18.62 -11.90 -4.35
C LEU A 166 18.78 -13.35 -4.83
N VAL A 167 17.90 -13.81 -5.73
CA VAL A 167 18.02 -15.11 -6.39
C VAL A 167 19.29 -15.17 -7.26
N GLN A 168 19.56 -14.13 -8.06
CA GLN A 168 20.79 -14.06 -8.89
C GLN A 168 22.07 -14.07 -8.06
N LYS A 169 22.03 -13.53 -6.83
CA LYS A 169 23.16 -13.54 -5.89
C LYS A 169 23.23 -14.80 -5.03
N ASN A 170 22.38 -15.80 -5.26
CA ASN A 170 22.25 -17.01 -4.44
C ASN A 170 21.99 -16.75 -2.94
N LEU A 171 21.46 -15.58 -2.59
CA LEU A 171 21.12 -15.22 -1.21
C LEU A 171 19.78 -15.84 -0.77
N ILE A 172 18.89 -16.11 -1.72
CA ILE A 172 17.66 -16.88 -1.51
C ILE A 172 17.52 -17.92 -2.63
N LYS A 173 17.00 -19.10 -2.30
CA LYS A 173 16.65 -20.10 -3.31
C LYS A 173 15.33 -19.71 -3.96
N PRO A 174 15.19 -19.82 -5.30
CA PRO A 174 13.91 -19.60 -5.94
C PRO A 174 12.88 -20.60 -5.40
N ILE A 175 11.75 -20.09 -4.92
CA ILE A 175 10.59 -20.91 -4.62
C ILE A 175 9.92 -21.15 -5.98
N TYR A 176 10.19 -22.30 -6.57
CA TYR A 176 9.44 -22.74 -7.74
C TYR A 176 8.06 -23.18 -7.24
N LEU A 177 7.04 -22.44 -7.65
CA LEU A 177 5.67 -22.92 -7.66
C LEU A 177 5.61 -23.98 -8.78
N SER A 178 5.57 -25.23 -8.39
CA SER A 178 5.29 -26.39 -9.27
C SER A 178 3.79 -26.55 -9.39
#